data_b95065cfcebbacc1a6c9238859b9bd75
#
_entry.id   b95065cfcebbacc1a6c9238859b9bd75
#
_cell.length_a   1.000
_cell.length_b   1.000
_cell.length_c   1.000
_cell.angle_alpha   90.00
_cell.angle_beta   90.00
_cell.angle_gamma   90.00
#
_symmetry.space_group_name_H-M   'P 1'
#
loop_
_entity.id
_entity.type
_entity.pdbx_description
1 polymer ?
#
loop_
_entity_poly.entity_id
_entity_poly.type
_entity_poly.pdbx_seq_one_letter_code
_entity_poly.pdbx_strand_id
1 'polypeptide(L)'
;MPRPRIAVVSPFIDKRHGTERRVAECVQRLSGEYEIHVYSNRVEDVDLDRITWHRIPALPGPHLFGYVWWFLANHLWRWRDRRFRGLAPEVVYSPGINCLDAGAISVHVVFARLRESVANEVRLSRNPVKTWPQLIHRRIYYRLIQFLEGRIYPRPDRPLAVVSRKVASDLSHYYDRADHVRVIYGGLDLSRFNPQRRDSLRPAARASLGLGENDFVLLLIGNGWKNKGLPSLLESAGMLQDPRLIVLVAGEDNPAPYQAAIERHHLNGRVRFLPPRPDVEFFYAAADAYVGPSLEDAFAQPPAEAMASGLPVITSRNNGGAEIISHGSDGLILEDPEDVRTLAEYIHRLLEDADFRCGLGASAALTAQKFTWENNAGEMKALFELARLSGSRQRADHRVGAPSKK
;
A
#
# COMPACT_ATOMS: atom_id res chain seq x y z
N MET A 1 30.56 17.54 6.22
CA MET A 1 30.90 16.25 5.58
C MET A 1 29.99 16.09 4.35
N PRO A 2 30.44 15.46 3.27
CA PRO A 2 29.55 15.18 2.13
C PRO A 2 28.39 14.27 2.60
N ARG A 3 27.21 14.52 2.03
CA ARG A 3 26.02 13.71 2.35
C ARG A 3 26.23 12.28 1.85
N PRO A 4 25.82 11.25 2.62
CA PRO A 4 25.89 9.86 2.17
C PRO A 4 25.04 9.67 0.89
N ARG A 5 25.52 8.82 -0.02
CA ARG A 5 24.91 8.63 -1.33
C ARG A 5 24.03 7.40 -1.35
N ILE A 6 22.77 7.57 -1.74
CA ILE A 6 21.78 6.48 -1.86
C ILE A 6 21.29 6.37 -3.31
N ALA A 7 21.29 5.15 -3.85
CA ALA A 7 20.62 4.84 -5.10
C ALA A 7 19.24 4.24 -4.82
N VAL A 8 18.18 4.89 -5.28
CA VAL A 8 16.79 4.39 -5.23
C VAL A 8 16.45 3.76 -6.57
N VAL A 9 16.09 2.48 -6.56
CA VAL A 9 15.83 1.68 -7.76
C VAL A 9 14.36 1.29 -7.81
N SER A 10 13.55 2.08 -8.50
CA SER A 10 12.10 1.87 -8.65
C SER A 10 11.66 2.20 -10.08
N PRO A 11 10.84 1.35 -10.74
CA PRO A 11 10.40 1.63 -12.11
C PRO A 11 9.58 2.91 -12.20
N PHE A 12 8.79 3.19 -11.19
CA PHE A 12 7.93 4.37 -11.10
C PHE A 12 8.05 5.00 -9.72
N ILE A 13 7.96 6.32 -9.66
CA ILE A 13 7.84 7.09 -8.42
C ILE A 13 6.75 8.12 -8.65
N ASP A 14 5.66 8.04 -7.87
CA ASP A 14 4.54 8.98 -7.89
C ASP A 14 3.79 8.95 -6.54
N LYS A 15 2.82 9.84 -6.36
CA LYS A 15 1.97 9.87 -5.15
C LYS A 15 0.57 9.27 -5.35
N ARG A 16 0.31 8.65 -6.49
CA ARG A 16 -1.01 8.09 -6.84
C ARG A 16 -1.16 6.64 -6.41
N HIS A 17 -0.08 5.87 -6.42
CA HIS A 17 -0.06 4.45 -6.10
C HIS A 17 0.58 4.19 -4.75
N GLY A 18 0.13 3.17 -4.02
CA GLY A 18 0.52 2.97 -2.62
C GLY A 18 2.02 2.74 -2.39
N THR A 19 2.66 1.89 -3.18
CA THR A 19 4.10 1.60 -3.09
C THR A 19 4.93 2.79 -3.54
N GLU A 20 4.59 3.35 -4.70
CA GLU A 20 5.25 4.48 -5.34
C GLU A 20 5.18 5.73 -4.47
N ARG A 21 4.01 5.99 -3.84
CA ARG A 21 3.82 7.07 -2.88
C ARG A 21 4.75 6.96 -1.68
N ARG A 22 4.92 5.75 -1.11
CA ARG A 22 5.84 5.54 0.01
C ARG A 22 7.28 5.88 -0.37
N VAL A 23 7.70 5.51 -1.58
CA VAL A 23 9.03 5.84 -2.10
C VAL A 23 9.16 7.34 -2.33
N ALA A 24 8.17 7.98 -2.96
CA ALA A 24 8.16 9.42 -3.22
C ALA A 24 8.28 10.23 -1.92
N GLU A 25 7.46 9.88 -0.90
CA GLU A 25 7.45 10.54 0.40
C GLU A 25 8.78 10.35 1.17
N CYS A 26 9.35 9.14 1.12
CA CYS A 26 10.66 8.84 1.70
C CYS A 26 11.78 9.64 1.01
N VAL A 27 11.83 9.62 -0.32
CA VAL A 27 12.82 10.35 -1.12
C VAL A 27 12.75 11.85 -0.85
N GLN A 28 11.55 12.43 -0.87
CA GLN A 28 11.36 13.86 -0.67
C GLN A 28 11.84 14.34 0.71
N ARG A 29 11.55 13.57 1.78
CA ARG A 29 11.94 13.94 3.15
C ARG A 29 13.41 13.72 3.44
N LEU A 30 14.00 12.68 2.88
CA LEU A 30 15.39 12.34 3.13
C LEU A 30 16.39 13.04 2.18
N SER A 31 15.93 13.74 1.15
CA SER A 31 16.79 14.47 0.18
C SER A 31 17.64 15.58 0.81
N GLY A 32 17.26 16.09 1.97
CA GLY A 32 18.08 17.05 2.72
C GLY A 32 19.29 16.41 3.43
N GLU A 33 19.20 15.13 3.77
CA GLU A 33 20.21 14.41 4.54
C GLU A 33 21.09 13.50 3.66
N TYR A 34 20.56 13.03 2.53
CA TYR A 34 21.25 12.14 1.59
C TYR A 34 21.37 12.77 0.20
N GLU A 35 22.43 12.41 -0.50
CA GLU A 35 22.55 12.62 -1.95
C GLU A 35 21.80 11.46 -2.65
N ILE A 36 20.58 11.74 -3.14
CA ILE A 36 19.68 10.72 -3.66
C ILE A 36 19.79 10.64 -5.18
N HIS A 37 20.17 9.46 -5.69
CA HIS A 37 20.20 9.10 -7.11
C HIS A 37 19.04 8.16 -7.40
N VAL A 38 18.06 8.61 -8.17
CA VAL A 38 16.88 7.84 -8.54
C VAL A 38 17.07 7.21 -9.91
N TYR A 39 17.06 5.90 -9.98
CA TYR A 39 17.03 5.12 -11.21
C TYR A 39 15.60 4.68 -11.48
N SER A 40 14.95 5.29 -12.48
CA SER A 40 13.50 5.10 -12.73
C SER A 40 13.13 5.34 -14.19
N ASN A 41 12.06 4.70 -14.66
CA ASN A 41 11.47 5.02 -15.96
C ASN A 41 10.72 6.37 -15.92
N ARG A 42 10.01 6.63 -14.79
CA ARG A 42 9.19 7.83 -14.60
C ARG A 42 9.24 8.28 -13.14
N VAL A 43 9.40 9.57 -12.95
CA VAL A 43 9.35 10.26 -11.66
C VAL A 43 8.34 11.40 -11.78
N GLU A 44 7.32 11.38 -10.94
CA GLU A 44 6.28 12.40 -10.82
C GLU A 44 6.09 12.75 -9.34
N ASP A 45 5.50 13.89 -9.06
CA ASP A 45 5.11 14.34 -7.72
C ASP A 45 6.27 14.45 -6.70
N VAL A 46 7.53 14.56 -7.18
CA VAL A 46 8.75 14.74 -6.38
C VAL A 46 9.53 15.93 -6.92
N ASP A 47 10.11 16.72 -6.01
CA ASP A 47 10.97 17.85 -6.34
C ASP A 47 12.27 17.35 -6.98
N LEU A 48 12.42 17.59 -8.29
CA LEU A 48 13.57 17.13 -9.08
C LEU A 48 14.86 17.91 -8.76
N ASP A 49 14.78 19.10 -8.16
CA ASP A 49 15.96 19.87 -7.76
C ASP A 49 16.67 19.26 -6.54
N ARG A 50 15.99 18.39 -5.82
CA ARG A 50 16.52 17.72 -4.63
C ARG A 50 17.08 16.33 -4.86
N ILE A 51 16.95 15.79 -6.08
CA ILE A 51 17.38 14.44 -6.45
C ILE A 51 18.13 14.46 -7.78
N THR A 52 18.94 13.44 -8.02
CA THR A 52 19.51 13.19 -9.35
C THR A 52 18.75 12.05 -10.02
N TRP A 53 17.94 12.39 -11.03
CA TRP A 53 17.18 11.37 -11.77
C TRP A 53 17.98 10.80 -12.94
N HIS A 54 18.25 9.51 -12.89
CA HIS A 54 18.84 8.71 -13.96
C HIS A 54 17.71 8.01 -14.72
N ARG A 55 17.23 8.66 -15.78
CA ARG A 55 16.13 8.12 -16.58
C ARG A 55 16.55 6.84 -17.29
N ILE A 56 15.81 5.75 -17.03
CA ILE A 56 15.94 4.46 -17.71
C ILE A 56 14.82 4.37 -18.75
N PRO A 57 15.11 4.11 -20.03
CA PRO A 57 14.06 3.97 -21.04
C PRO A 57 13.13 2.81 -20.73
N ALA A 58 11.83 3.03 -20.84
CA ALA A 58 10.83 1.95 -20.77
C ALA A 58 10.77 1.23 -22.11
N LEU A 59 10.67 -0.10 -22.08
CA LEU A 59 10.42 -0.89 -23.27
C LEU A 59 8.89 -1.06 -23.43
N PRO A 60 8.31 -0.64 -24.57
CA PRO A 60 6.90 -0.90 -24.84
C PRO A 60 6.69 -2.40 -25.08
N GLY A 61 5.53 -2.92 -24.65
CA GLY A 61 5.18 -4.31 -24.87
C GLY A 61 4.57 -4.99 -23.63
N PRO A 62 4.46 -6.31 -23.66
CA PRO A 62 3.90 -7.09 -22.54
C PRO A 62 4.68 -6.88 -21.24
N HIS A 63 3.97 -6.83 -20.11
CA HIS A 63 4.52 -6.52 -18.79
C HIS A 63 5.76 -7.35 -18.40
N LEU A 64 5.81 -8.64 -18.74
CA LEU A 64 6.96 -9.52 -18.46
C LEU A 64 8.25 -9.01 -19.13
N PHE A 65 8.17 -8.64 -20.42
CA PHE A 65 9.32 -8.12 -21.16
C PHE A 65 9.76 -6.77 -20.63
N GLY A 66 8.79 -5.90 -20.32
CA GLY A 66 9.07 -4.61 -19.68
C GLY A 66 9.78 -4.79 -18.33
N TYR A 67 9.34 -5.75 -17.51
CA TYR A 67 9.97 -6.05 -16.23
C TYR A 67 11.38 -6.61 -16.38
N VAL A 68 11.60 -7.59 -17.26
CA VAL A 68 12.94 -8.17 -17.51
C VAL A 68 13.90 -7.10 -18.02
N TRP A 69 13.45 -6.28 -18.98
CA TRP A 69 14.24 -5.15 -19.47
C TRP A 69 14.59 -4.18 -18.34
N TRP A 70 13.60 -3.74 -17.56
CA TRP A 70 13.80 -2.87 -16.40
C TRP A 70 14.85 -3.44 -15.45
N PHE A 71 14.68 -4.72 -15.08
CA PHE A 71 15.58 -5.41 -14.16
C PHE A 71 17.02 -5.41 -14.65
N LEU A 72 17.28 -5.67 -15.93
CA LEU A 72 18.61 -5.67 -16.52
C LEU A 72 19.15 -4.25 -16.74
N ALA A 73 18.31 -3.36 -17.27
CA ALA A 73 18.70 -2.00 -17.61
C ALA A 73 19.13 -1.20 -16.38
N ASN A 74 18.42 -1.31 -15.23
CA ASN A 74 18.83 -0.58 -14.03
C ASN A 74 20.22 -1.00 -13.54
N HIS A 75 20.60 -2.28 -13.63
CA HIS A 75 21.95 -2.74 -13.30
C HIS A 75 23.00 -2.17 -14.26
N LEU A 76 22.70 -2.16 -15.57
CA LEU A 76 23.61 -1.63 -16.59
C LEU A 76 23.82 -0.12 -16.42
N TRP A 77 22.76 0.66 -16.16
CA TRP A 77 22.85 2.12 -15.92
C TRP A 77 23.68 2.42 -14.68
N ARG A 78 23.43 1.73 -13.56
CA ARG A 78 24.21 1.89 -12.32
C ARG A 78 25.67 1.45 -12.48
N TRP A 79 25.92 0.34 -13.20
CA TRP A 79 27.27 -0.08 -13.54
C TRP A 79 28.02 0.98 -14.36
N ARG A 80 27.36 1.52 -15.40
CA ARG A 80 27.91 2.60 -16.24
C ARG A 80 28.25 3.84 -15.39
N ASP A 81 27.32 4.28 -14.57
CA ASP A 81 27.52 5.48 -13.75
C ASP A 81 28.62 5.25 -12.70
N ARG A 82 28.71 4.07 -12.13
CA ARG A 82 29.81 3.70 -11.23
C ARG A 82 31.17 3.69 -11.97
N ARG A 83 31.23 3.11 -13.20
CA ARG A 83 32.46 2.92 -13.96
C ARG A 83 33.01 4.20 -14.58
N PHE A 84 32.12 5.05 -15.09
CA PHE A 84 32.51 6.22 -15.90
C PHE A 84 32.27 7.54 -15.18
N ARG A 85 31.41 7.62 -14.18
CA ARG A 85 31.09 8.85 -13.44
C ARG A 85 31.54 8.82 -11.98
N GLY A 86 32.10 7.71 -11.50
CA GLY A 86 32.51 7.54 -10.10
C GLY A 86 31.34 7.54 -9.11
N LEU A 87 30.11 7.31 -9.57
CA LEU A 87 28.92 7.30 -8.73
C LEU A 87 28.80 5.95 -8.03
N ALA A 88 29.38 5.83 -6.83
CA ALA A 88 29.31 4.63 -6.00
C ALA A 88 28.39 4.92 -4.80
N PRO A 89 27.12 4.49 -4.81
CA PRO A 89 26.23 4.67 -3.69
C PRO A 89 26.68 3.82 -2.49
N GLU A 90 26.49 4.34 -1.29
CA GLU A 90 26.76 3.62 -0.05
C GLU A 90 25.65 2.58 0.22
N VAL A 91 24.40 2.91 -0.19
CA VAL A 91 23.25 2.02 -0.11
C VAL A 91 22.52 2.03 -1.45
N VAL A 92 22.11 0.83 -1.91
CA VAL A 92 21.12 0.65 -2.97
C VAL A 92 19.81 0.25 -2.32
N TYR A 93 18.81 1.11 -2.43
CA TYR A 93 17.46 0.86 -1.91
C TYR A 93 16.52 0.40 -3.03
N SER A 94 15.77 -0.68 -2.76
CA SER A 94 14.78 -1.24 -3.68
C SER A 94 13.42 -1.41 -2.98
N PRO A 95 12.34 -0.75 -3.45
CA PRO A 95 10.98 -1.11 -3.07
C PRO A 95 10.58 -2.40 -3.81
N GLY A 96 10.59 -3.53 -3.10
CA GLY A 96 10.38 -4.84 -3.71
C GLY A 96 11.60 -5.36 -4.47
N ILE A 97 11.34 -6.17 -5.49
CA ILE A 97 12.35 -6.92 -6.23
C ILE A 97 12.70 -6.20 -7.52
N ASN A 98 13.55 -5.17 -7.46
CA ASN A 98 13.99 -4.43 -8.63
C ASN A 98 15.46 -4.68 -8.99
N CYS A 99 16.27 -5.18 -8.06
CA CYS A 99 17.70 -5.46 -8.30
C CYS A 99 18.26 -6.51 -7.34
N LEU A 100 19.35 -7.18 -7.76
CA LEU A 100 20.02 -8.22 -6.97
C LEU A 100 20.98 -7.68 -5.90
N ASP A 101 21.47 -6.47 -6.06
CA ASP A 101 22.49 -5.83 -5.24
C ASP A 101 21.92 -4.79 -4.25
N ALA A 102 20.60 -4.84 -4.00
CA ALA A 102 19.99 -3.98 -3.00
C ALA A 102 20.60 -4.24 -1.62
N GLY A 103 21.03 -3.16 -0.95
CA GLY A 103 21.50 -3.19 0.44
C GLY A 103 20.37 -2.96 1.45
N ALA A 104 19.28 -2.29 1.04
CA ALA A 104 18.07 -2.11 1.81
C ALA A 104 16.84 -2.38 0.92
N ILE A 105 15.83 -3.06 1.44
CA ILE A 105 14.64 -3.43 0.67
C ILE A 105 13.39 -3.15 1.49
N SER A 106 12.38 -2.52 0.87
CA SER A 106 11.04 -2.48 1.45
C SER A 106 10.12 -3.48 0.75
N VAL A 107 9.50 -4.37 1.52
CA VAL A 107 8.61 -5.42 1.02
C VAL A 107 7.17 -4.96 1.25
N HIS A 108 6.46 -4.76 0.15
CA HIS A 108 5.07 -4.30 0.17
C HIS A 108 4.08 -5.45 -0.02
N VAL A 109 4.54 -6.51 -0.68
CA VAL A 109 3.76 -7.72 -0.96
C VAL A 109 4.73 -8.90 -1.11
N VAL A 110 4.35 -10.08 -0.66
CA VAL A 110 5.06 -11.34 -0.93
C VAL A 110 4.32 -12.06 -2.06
N PHE A 111 4.96 -12.19 -3.21
CA PHE A 111 4.32 -12.78 -4.41
C PHE A 111 4.01 -14.27 -4.26
N ALA A 112 4.74 -14.98 -3.39
CA ALA A 112 4.39 -16.36 -3.04
C ALA A 112 2.97 -16.43 -2.44
N ARG A 113 2.62 -15.53 -1.51
CA ARG A 113 1.29 -15.41 -0.92
C ARG A 113 0.24 -15.02 -1.96
N LEU A 114 0.55 -14.00 -2.78
CA LEU A 114 -0.36 -13.52 -3.82
C LEU A 114 -0.69 -14.62 -4.84
N ARG A 115 0.27 -15.47 -5.16
CA ARG A 115 0.04 -16.59 -6.08
C ARG A 115 -0.96 -17.60 -5.54
N GLU A 116 -0.94 -17.90 -4.26
CA GLU A 116 -1.90 -18.83 -3.65
C GLU A 116 -3.32 -18.28 -3.71
N SER A 117 -3.52 -17.01 -3.34
CA SER A 117 -4.83 -16.37 -3.44
C SER A 117 -5.32 -16.31 -4.88
N VAL A 118 -4.47 -15.95 -5.83
CA VAL A 118 -4.81 -15.93 -7.27
C VAL A 118 -5.04 -17.33 -7.85
N ALA A 119 -4.30 -18.34 -7.40
CA ALA A 119 -4.52 -19.73 -7.83
C ALA A 119 -5.90 -20.25 -7.40
N ASN A 120 -6.35 -19.86 -6.21
CA ASN A 120 -7.68 -20.17 -5.72
C ASN A 120 -8.76 -19.42 -6.52
N GLU A 121 -8.55 -18.14 -6.83
CA GLU A 121 -9.47 -17.39 -7.72
C GLU A 121 -9.58 -17.99 -9.11
N VAL A 122 -8.48 -18.42 -9.71
CA VAL A 122 -8.49 -19.05 -11.05
C VAL A 122 -9.16 -20.42 -11.03
N ARG A 123 -9.08 -21.16 -9.91
CA ARG A 123 -9.81 -22.42 -9.73
C ARG A 123 -11.31 -22.22 -9.54
N LEU A 124 -11.71 -21.13 -8.89
CA LEU A 124 -13.11 -20.83 -8.54
C LEU A 124 -13.81 -20.00 -9.63
N SER A 125 -13.08 -19.19 -10.39
CA SER A 125 -13.68 -18.37 -11.45
C SER A 125 -13.73 -19.15 -12.76
N ARG A 126 -14.90 -19.64 -13.11
CA ARG A 126 -15.27 -20.04 -14.47
C ARG A 126 -15.39 -18.82 -15.41
N ASN A 127 -14.58 -17.79 -15.22
CA ASN A 127 -14.72 -16.53 -15.94
C ASN A 127 -13.89 -16.57 -17.24
N PRO A 128 -14.52 -16.56 -18.43
CA PRO A 128 -13.86 -16.72 -19.73
C PRO A 128 -13.12 -15.48 -20.23
N VAL A 129 -12.95 -14.43 -19.42
CA VAL A 129 -12.49 -13.09 -19.85
C VAL A 129 -10.96 -12.99 -20.08
N LYS A 130 -10.15 -13.98 -19.70
CA LYS A 130 -8.70 -13.93 -19.96
C LYS A 130 -8.28 -14.94 -21.02
N THR A 131 -7.70 -14.44 -22.11
CA THR A 131 -7.16 -15.28 -23.19
C THR A 131 -5.99 -16.15 -22.70
N TRP A 132 -5.84 -17.34 -23.29
CA TRP A 132 -4.76 -18.29 -22.96
C TRP A 132 -3.36 -17.67 -22.92
N PRO A 133 -2.96 -16.77 -23.84
CA PRO A 133 -1.66 -16.12 -23.79
C PRO A 133 -1.46 -15.25 -22.54
N GLN A 134 -2.51 -14.56 -22.08
CA GLN A 134 -2.45 -13.73 -20.87
C GLN A 134 -2.25 -14.56 -19.59
N LEU A 135 -2.88 -15.75 -19.52
CA LEU A 135 -2.71 -16.66 -18.39
C LEU A 135 -1.30 -17.26 -18.34
N ILE A 136 -0.74 -17.66 -19.47
CA ILE A 136 0.64 -18.18 -19.57
C ILE A 136 1.63 -17.08 -19.19
N HIS A 137 1.48 -15.89 -19.75
CA HIS A 137 2.29 -14.72 -19.44
C HIS A 137 2.31 -14.43 -17.94
N ARG A 138 1.13 -14.41 -17.29
CA ARG A 138 0.99 -14.19 -15.84
C ARG A 138 1.67 -15.30 -15.02
N ARG A 139 1.55 -16.56 -15.44
CA ARG A 139 2.23 -17.70 -14.77
C ARG A 139 3.75 -17.59 -14.83
N ILE A 140 4.29 -17.23 -15.99
CA ILE A 140 5.74 -17.07 -16.16
C ILE A 140 6.23 -15.89 -15.31
N TYR A 141 5.51 -14.77 -15.34
CA TYR A 141 5.85 -13.60 -14.53
C TYR A 141 5.90 -13.93 -13.04
N TYR A 142 4.86 -14.58 -12.49
CA TYR A 142 4.85 -14.94 -11.07
C TYR A 142 5.96 -15.94 -10.68
N ARG A 143 6.26 -16.90 -11.56
CA ARG A 143 7.39 -17.82 -11.32
C ARG A 143 8.73 -17.10 -11.29
N LEU A 144 8.92 -16.15 -12.21
CA LEU A 144 10.14 -15.33 -12.25
C LEU A 144 10.28 -14.51 -10.97
N ILE A 145 9.21 -13.80 -10.56
CA ILE A 145 9.25 -13.01 -9.34
C ILE A 145 9.53 -13.87 -8.11
N GLN A 146 8.86 -15.01 -7.95
CA GLN A 146 9.11 -15.93 -6.83
C GLN A 146 10.54 -16.49 -6.82
N PHE A 147 11.09 -16.78 -7.99
CA PHE A 147 12.49 -17.18 -8.09
C PHE A 147 13.43 -16.08 -7.59
N LEU A 148 13.15 -14.82 -7.95
CA LEU A 148 13.92 -13.67 -7.48
C LEU A 148 13.70 -13.40 -5.98
N GLU A 149 12.46 -13.55 -5.48
CA GLU A 149 12.16 -13.46 -4.04
C GLU A 149 13.02 -14.47 -3.26
N GLY A 150 13.02 -15.74 -3.68
CA GLY A 150 13.82 -16.79 -3.06
C GLY A 150 15.34 -16.58 -3.12
N ARG A 151 15.81 -15.70 -4.00
CA ARG A 151 17.23 -15.31 -4.09
C ARG A 151 17.58 -14.07 -3.28
N ILE A 152 16.61 -13.19 -3.04
CA ILE A 152 16.81 -11.87 -2.47
C ILE A 152 16.43 -11.83 -0.98
N TYR A 153 15.24 -12.31 -0.62
CA TYR A 153 14.70 -12.17 0.73
C TYR A 153 15.41 -13.06 1.80
N PRO A 154 15.83 -14.28 1.52
CA PRO A 154 16.50 -15.11 2.54
C PRO A 154 17.87 -14.58 2.99
N ARG A 155 18.43 -13.59 2.32
CA ARG A 155 19.77 -13.07 2.64
C ARG A 155 19.81 -12.33 3.97
N PRO A 156 20.50 -12.83 5.01
CA PRO A 156 20.51 -12.24 6.34
C PRO A 156 21.30 -10.93 6.43
N ASP A 157 22.21 -10.71 5.48
CA ASP A 157 23.10 -9.53 5.41
C ASP A 157 22.37 -8.23 4.99
N ARG A 158 21.09 -8.32 4.62
CA ARG A 158 20.30 -7.18 4.13
C ARG A 158 19.14 -6.88 5.05
N PRO A 159 19.05 -5.68 5.62
CA PRO A 159 17.88 -5.28 6.39
C PRO A 159 16.67 -5.13 5.46
N LEU A 160 15.53 -5.65 5.92
CA LEU A 160 14.23 -5.55 5.24
C LEU A 160 13.30 -4.64 6.04
N ALA A 161 12.61 -3.73 5.35
CA ALA A 161 11.41 -3.08 5.86
C ALA A 161 10.18 -3.82 5.32
N VAL A 162 9.17 -4.03 6.15
CA VAL A 162 7.88 -4.58 5.73
C VAL A 162 6.76 -3.61 6.12
N VAL A 163 5.69 -3.58 5.34
CA VAL A 163 4.61 -2.62 5.54
C VAL A 163 3.65 -3.00 6.68
N SER A 164 3.72 -4.24 7.16
CA SER A 164 2.90 -4.79 8.26
C SER A 164 3.53 -6.04 8.85
N ARG A 165 3.10 -6.43 10.06
CA ARG A 165 3.46 -7.71 10.69
C ARG A 165 2.96 -8.89 9.87
N LYS A 166 1.82 -8.72 9.18
CA LYS A 166 1.28 -9.69 8.23
C LYS A 166 2.32 -10.01 7.14
N VAL A 167 2.91 -9.00 6.50
CA VAL A 167 3.97 -9.20 5.50
C VAL A 167 5.24 -9.79 6.13
N ALA A 168 5.58 -9.45 7.37
CA ALA A 168 6.68 -10.10 8.10
C ALA A 168 6.40 -11.60 8.31
N SER A 169 5.17 -11.96 8.67
CA SER A 169 4.76 -13.37 8.81
C SER A 169 4.83 -14.12 7.47
N ASP A 170 4.42 -13.48 6.36
CA ASP A 170 4.55 -14.07 5.03
C ASP A 170 6.02 -14.30 4.66
N LEU A 171 6.94 -13.37 4.98
CA LEU A 171 8.37 -13.56 4.75
C LEU A 171 8.95 -14.73 5.56
N SER A 172 8.52 -14.86 6.82
CA SER A 172 8.92 -15.99 7.67
C SER A 172 8.39 -17.30 7.11
N HIS A 173 7.13 -17.34 6.70
CA HIS A 173 6.47 -18.56 6.20
C HIS A 173 7.07 -19.06 4.87
N TYR A 174 7.24 -18.15 3.89
CA TYR A 174 7.65 -18.55 2.54
C TYR A 174 9.17 -18.58 2.33
N TYR A 175 9.94 -17.83 3.13
CA TYR A 175 11.36 -17.61 2.89
C TYR A 175 12.24 -17.84 4.13
N ASP A 176 11.65 -18.33 5.22
CA ASP A 176 12.35 -18.54 6.53
C ASP A 176 13.10 -17.28 6.97
N ARG A 177 12.47 -16.11 6.77
CA ARG A 177 13.07 -14.80 6.99
C ARG A 177 12.36 -14.05 8.12
N ALA A 178 12.86 -14.16 9.34
CA ALA A 178 12.39 -13.43 10.52
C ALA A 178 13.39 -12.38 10.99
N ASP A 179 14.68 -12.65 10.89
CA ASP A 179 15.73 -11.77 11.40
C ASP A 179 15.96 -10.55 10.49
N HIS A 180 16.33 -9.41 11.14
CA HIS A 180 16.58 -8.14 10.44
C HIS A 180 15.42 -7.65 9.58
N VAL A 181 14.18 -7.98 9.98
CA VAL A 181 12.93 -7.50 9.41
C VAL A 181 12.34 -6.44 10.33
N ARG A 182 12.09 -5.24 9.81
CA ARG A 182 11.47 -4.13 10.55
C ARG A 182 10.10 -3.82 9.97
N VAL A 183 9.08 -3.74 10.81
CA VAL A 183 7.77 -3.25 10.40
C VAL A 183 7.82 -1.72 10.37
N ILE A 184 7.63 -1.15 9.19
CA ILE A 184 7.58 0.30 8.97
C ILE A 184 6.24 0.61 8.30
N TYR A 185 5.29 1.06 9.12
CA TYR A 185 3.95 1.39 8.64
C TYR A 185 3.96 2.60 7.69
N GLY A 186 2.96 2.68 6.80
CA GLY A 186 2.77 3.83 5.93
C GLY A 186 2.48 5.10 6.70
N GLY A 187 2.97 6.23 6.20
CA GLY A 187 2.68 7.53 6.78
C GLY A 187 1.34 8.11 6.32
N LEU A 188 0.87 9.10 7.05
CA LEU A 188 -0.32 9.90 6.79
C LEU A 188 0.06 11.37 6.62
N ASP A 189 -0.64 12.05 5.75
CA ASP A 189 -0.58 13.50 5.63
C ASP A 189 -1.67 14.11 6.51
N LEU A 190 -1.31 14.43 7.75
CA LEU A 190 -2.24 14.99 8.73
C LEU A 190 -2.69 16.43 8.39
N SER A 191 -2.06 17.10 7.43
CA SER A 191 -2.56 18.38 6.93
C SER A 191 -3.78 18.20 6.02
N ARG A 192 -3.86 17.08 5.32
CA ARG A 192 -4.97 16.70 4.45
C ARG A 192 -6.05 15.92 5.19
N PHE A 193 -5.64 14.96 6.04
CA PHE A 193 -6.53 14.06 6.76
C PHE A 193 -6.54 14.43 8.24
N ASN A 194 -7.55 15.16 8.67
CA ASN A 194 -7.80 15.52 10.05
C ASN A 194 -9.30 15.88 10.24
N PRO A 195 -9.83 15.81 11.48
CA PRO A 195 -11.24 16.07 11.75
C PRO A 195 -11.67 17.49 11.35
N GLN A 196 -10.85 18.51 11.60
CA GLN A 196 -11.17 19.90 11.31
C GLN A 196 -11.37 20.12 9.80
N ARG A 197 -10.48 19.57 8.98
CA ARG A 197 -10.60 19.64 7.53
C ARG A 197 -11.80 18.85 7.02
N ARG A 198 -12.05 17.66 7.58
CA ARG A 198 -13.24 16.88 7.26
C ARG A 198 -14.50 17.70 7.51
N ASP A 199 -14.63 18.30 8.69
CA ASP A 199 -15.81 19.06 9.07
C ASP A 199 -15.99 20.31 8.19
N SER A 200 -14.90 20.98 7.82
CA SER A 200 -14.94 22.14 6.92
C SER A 200 -15.37 21.79 5.49
N LEU A 201 -15.02 20.61 4.99
CA LEU A 201 -15.36 20.13 3.65
C LEU A 201 -16.74 19.46 3.58
N ARG A 202 -17.26 18.96 4.71
CA ARG A 202 -18.46 18.12 4.77
C ARG A 202 -19.70 18.74 4.10
N PRO A 203 -20.08 20.01 4.33
CA PRO A 203 -21.27 20.58 3.69
C PRO A 203 -21.17 20.55 2.16
N ALA A 204 -20.02 21.00 1.62
CA ALA A 204 -19.78 21.03 0.18
C ALA A 204 -19.70 19.61 -0.42
N ALA A 205 -19.06 18.68 0.29
CA ALA A 205 -18.93 17.30 -0.14
C ALA A 205 -20.30 16.60 -0.23
N ARG A 206 -21.13 16.72 0.79
CA ARG A 206 -22.48 16.13 0.82
C ARG A 206 -23.39 16.75 -0.23
N ALA A 207 -23.38 18.08 -0.35
CA ALA A 207 -24.20 18.77 -1.35
C ALA A 207 -23.83 18.35 -2.78
N SER A 208 -22.53 18.29 -3.12
CA SER A 208 -22.08 17.90 -4.46
C SER A 208 -22.40 16.44 -4.81
N LEU A 209 -22.51 15.58 -3.82
CA LEU A 209 -22.89 14.17 -3.97
C LEU A 209 -24.41 13.98 -3.85
N GLY A 210 -25.21 15.05 -3.65
CA GLY A 210 -26.66 14.97 -3.48
C GLY A 210 -27.07 14.11 -2.28
N LEU A 211 -26.32 14.21 -1.17
CA LEU A 211 -26.59 13.51 0.09
C LEU A 211 -27.44 14.38 1.00
N GLY A 212 -28.52 13.80 1.54
CA GLY A 212 -29.39 14.43 2.49
C GLY A 212 -28.81 14.48 3.92
N GLU A 213 -29.37 15.32 4.78
CA GLU A 213 -28.91 15.44 6.18
C GLU A 213 -29.06 14.12 6.96
N ASN A 214 -30.11 13.35 6.69
CA ASN A 214 -30.39 12.09 7.34
C ASN A 214 -29.68 10.89 6.73
N ASP A 215 -28.97 11.04 5.60
CA ASP A 215 -28.25 9.95 5.00
C ASP A 215 -27.05 9.54 5.88
N PHE A 216 -26.94 8.23 6.14
CA PHE A 216 -25.78 7.62 6.80
C PHE A 216 -24.89 6.99 5.75
N VAL A 217 -23.71 7.55 5.57
CA VAL A 217 -22.84 7.27 4.43
C VAL A 217 -21.71 6.31 4.82
N LEU A 218 -21.74 5.12 4.27
CA LEU A 218 -20.67 4.12 4.33
C LEU A 218 -19.74 4.33 3.14
N LEU A 219 -18.44 4.43 3.38
CA LEU A 219 -17.43 4.71 2.37
C LEU A 219 -16.49 3.52 2.19
N LEU A 220 -16.31 3.08 0.94
CA LEU A 220 -15.28 2.15 0.52
C LEU A 220 -14.42 2.81 -0.57
N ILE A 221 -13.09 2.87 -0.37
CA ILE A 221 -12.15 3.47 -1.34
C ILE A 221 -11.08 2.47 -1.76
N GLY A 222 -10.74 2.50 -3.04
CA GLY A 222 -9.63 1.79 -3.65
C GLY A 222 -10.06 0.93 -4.82
N ASN A 223 -9.07 0.33 -5.50
CA ASN A 223 -9.28 -0.59 -6.62
C ASN A 223 -9.30 -2.04 -6.12
N GLY A 224 -9.87 -2.94 -6.92
CA GLY A 224 -10.07 -4.33 -6.54
C GLY A 224 -11.23 -4.47 -5.54
N TRP A 225 -12.39 -3.88 -5.84
CA TRP A 225 -13.55 -3.81 -4.93
C TRP A 225 -13.97 -5.16 -4.35
N LYS A 226 -13.83 -6.25 -5.12
CA LYS A 226 -14.06 -7.60 -4.61
C LYS A 226 -13.12 -7.91 -3.45
N ASN A 227 -11.83 -7.65 -3.64
CA ASN A 227 -10.82 -7.88 -2.61
C ASN A 227 -10.95 -6.92 -1.42
N LYS A 228 -11.51 -5.72 -1.64
CA LYS A 228 -11.81 -4.74 -0.57
C LYS A 228 -13.07 -5.09 0.23
N GLY A 229 -13.78 -6.17 -0.13
CA GLY A 229 -14.94 -6.68 0.58
C GLY A 229 -16.25 -5.98 0.21
N LEU A 230 -16.35 -5.37 -0.99
CA LEU A 230 -17.61 -4.79 -1.45
C LEU A 230 -18.78 -5.79 -1.45
N PRO A 231 -18.62 -7.07 -1.84
CA PRO A 231 -19.72 -8.03 -1.72
C PRO A 231 -20.26 -8.16 -0.30
N SER A 232 -19.39 -8.30 0.71
CA SER A 232 -19.78 -8.39 2.12
C SER A 232 -20.46 -7.11 2.60
N LEU A 233 -19.96 -5.93 2.17
CA LEU A 233 -20.57 -4.64 2.49
C LEU A 233 -21.99 -4.50 1.92
N LEU A 234 -22.20 -4.89 0.65
CA LEU A 234 -23.52 -4.81 0.02
C LEU A 234 -24.53 -5.75 0.70
N GLU A 235 -24.12 -6.97 1.00
CA GLU A 235 -24.97 -7.93 1.69
C GLU A 235 -25.34 -7.44 3.10
N SER A 236 -24.37 -6.99 3.88
CA SER A 236 -24.60 -6.46 5.25
C SER A 236 -25.48 -5.22 5.26
N ALA A 237 -25.27 -4.28 4.33
CA ALA A 237 -26.12 -3.09 4.19
C ALA A 237 -27.56 -3.48 3.79
N GLY A 238 -27.71 -4.50 2.92
CA GLY A 238 -29.01 -5.06 2.54
C GLY A 238 -29.74 -5.74 3.70
N MET A 239 -29.04 -6.42 4.61
CA MET A 239 -29.66 -7.04 5.79
C MET A 239 -30.32 -6.02 6.71
N LEU A 240 -29.78 -4.83 6.83
CA LEU A 240 -30.29 -3.78 7.71
C LEU A 240 -31.58 -3.13 7.21
N GLN A 241 -31.85 -3.16 5.90
CA GLN A 241 -33.05 -2.58 5.27
C GLN A 241 -33.33 -1.10 5.66
N ASP A 242 -32.30 -0.38 6.17
CA ASP A 242 -32.47 1.00 6.61
C ASP A 242 -32.36 1.97 5.41
N PRO A 243 -33.39 2.80 5.16
CA PRO A 243 -33.41 3.72 4.03
C PRO A 243 -32.37 4.84 4.14
N ARG A 244 -31.83 5.13 5.32
CA ARG A 244 -30.80 6.15 5.55
C ARG A 244 -29.42 5.72 5.00
N LEU A 245 -29.20 4.40 4.87
CA LEU A 245 -27.89 3.86 4.45
C LEU A 245 -27.61 4.17 2.99
N ILE A 246 -26.49 4.86 2.75
CA ILE A 246 -25.92 5.11 1.43
C ILE A 246 -24.53 4.52 1.40
N VAL A 247 -24.21 3.77 0.36
CA VAL A 247 -22.88 3.17 0.14
C VAL A 247 -22.18 3.96 -0.97
N LEU A 248 -21.07 4.62 -0.64
CA LEU A 248 -20.18 5.25 -1.61
C LEU A 248 -18.99 4.33 -1.88
N VAL A 249 -18.78 4.02 -3.15
CA VAL A 249 -17.67 3.17 -3.61
C VAL A 249 -16.82 3.98 -4.58
N ALA A 250 -15.61 4.37 -4.16
CA ALA A 250 -14.71 5.18 -4.97
C ALA A 250 -13.54 4.34 -5.52
N GLY A 251 -13.32 4.39 -6.85
CA GLY A 251 -12.25 3.65 -7.53
C GLY A 251 -12.49 3.50 -9.02
N GLU A 252 -11.63 2.73 -9.69
CA GLU A 252 -11.65 2.57 -11.16
C GLU A 252 -12.22 1.23 -11.63
N ASP A 253 -12.72 0.37 -10.73
CA ASP A 253 -13.25 -0.93 -11.09
C ASP A 253 -14.60 -0.80 -11.85
N ASN A 254 -14.97 -1.85 -12.55
CA ASN A 254 -16.24 -1.92 -13.27
C ASN A 254 -17.40 -2.21 -12.30
N PRO A 255 -18.45 -1.35 -12.24
CA PRO A 255 -19.63 -1.57 -11.39
C PRO A 255 -20.55 -2.71 -11.85
N ALA A 256 -20.53 -3.05 -13.13
CA ALA A 256 -21.49 -3.99 -13.74
C ALA A 256 -21.60 -5.35 -13.02
N PRO A 257 -20.52 -5.98 -12.51
CA PRO A 257 -20.61 -7.24 -11.77
C PRO A 257 -21.39 -7.17 -10.47
N TYR A 258 -21.60 -5.96 -9.92
CA TYR A 258 -22.28 -5.78 -8.62
C TYR A 258 -23.75 -5.44 -8.74
N GLN A 259 -24.24 -5.14 -9.96
CA GLN A 259 -25.63 -4.72 -10.19
C GLN A 259 -26.64 -5.77 -9.69
N ALA A 260 -26.43 -7.04 -10.00
CA ALA A 260 -27.31 -8.11 -9.53
C ALA A 260 -27.34 -8.26 -8.00
N ALA A 261 -26.23 -7.96 -7.32
CA ALA A 261 -26.19 -7.96 -5.85
C ALA A 261 -26.95 -6.75 -5.28
N ILE A 262 -26.80 -5.58 -5.88
CA ILE A 262 -27.51 -4.35 -5.50
C ILE A 262 -29.03 -4.56 -5.60
N GLU A 263 -29.50 -5.15 -6.69
CA GLU A 263 -30.92 -5.48 -6.89
C GLU A 263 -31.41 -6.50 -5.86
N ARG A 264 -30.67 -7.60 -5.65
CA ARG A 264 -31.00 -8.68 -4.71
C ARG A 264 -31.15 -8.18 -3.28
N HIS A 265 -30.28 -7.25 -2.88
CA HIS A 265 -30.24 -6.69 -1.53
C HIS A 265 -31.08 -5.42 -1.38
N HIS A 266 -31.87 -5.05 -2.39
CA HIS A 266 -32.77 -3.89 -2.41
C HIS A 266 -32.04 -2.55 -2.16
N LEU A 267 -30.82 -2.42 -2.69
CA LEU A 267 -29.96 -1.23 -2.53
C LEU A 267 -30.01 -0.28 -3.74
N ASN A 268 -31.00 -0.43 -4.65
CA ASN A 268 -31.17 0.44 -5.81
C ASN A 268 -31.25 1.91 -5.41
N GLY A 269 -30.44 2.78 -6.05
CA GLY A 269 -30.35 4.19 -5.74
C GLY A 269 -29.55 4.53 -4.47
N ARG A 270 -29.19 3.52 -3.65
CA ARG A 270 -28.42 3.68 -2.39
C ARG A 270 -26.93 3.34 -2.53
N VAL A 271 -26.51 2.75 -3.64
CA VAL A 271 -25.08 2.50 -3.94
C VAL A 271 -24.66 3.44 -5.05
N ARG A 272 -23.57 4.18 -4.81
CA ARG A 272 -23.03 5.15 -5.77
C ARG A 272 -21.57 4.83 -6.04
N PHE A 273 -21.25 4.55 -7.30
CA PHE A 273 -19.90 4.35 -7.77
C PHE A 273 -19.31 5.67 -8.23
N LEU A 274 -18.15 6.03 -7.70
CA LEU A 274 -17.53 7.31 -7.91
C LEU A 274 -16.13 7.13 -8.52
N PRO A 275 -15.76 7.95 -9.52
CA PRO A 275 -14.42 7.91 -10.07
C PRO A 275 -13.39 8.39 -9.02
N PRO A 276 -12.13 7.99 -9.16
CA PRO A 276 -11.06 8.47 -8.28
C PRO A 276 -10.89 9.99 -8.43
N ARG A 277 -10.48 10.63 -7.33
CA ARG A 277 -10.22 12.08 -7.25
C ARG A 277 -8.83 12.35 -6.69
N PRO A 278 -8.15 13.43 -7.12
CA PRO A 278 -6.90 13.86 -6.48
C PRO A 278 -7.09 14.31 -5.03
N ASP A 279 -8.24 14.96 -4.75
CA ASP A 279 -8.68 15.43 -3.43
C ASP A 279 -9.54 14.37 -2.72
N VAL A 280 -8.94 13.22 -2.45
CA VAL A 280 -9.64 12.05 -1.86
C VAL A 280 -10.24 12.35 -0.48
N GLU A 281 -9.72 13.35 0.24
CA GLU A 281 -10.25 13.85 1.52
C GLU A 281 -11.71 14.31 1.42
N PHE A 282 -12.16 14.64 0.23
CA PHE A 282 -13.54 14.98 -0.06
C PHE A 282 -14.51 13.81 0.19
N PHE A 283 -14.11 12.59 -0.15
CA PHE A 283 -14.92 11.41 0.12
C PHE A 283 -15.01 11.11 1.62
N TYR A 284 -13.91 11.25 2.35
CA TYR A 284 -13.92 11.10 3.81
C TYR A 284 -14.78 12.16 4.48
N ALA A 285 -14.82 13.39 3.93
CA ALA A 285 -15.67 14.46 4.46
C ALA A 285 -17.16 14.17 4.26
N ALA A 286 -17.56 13.53 3.17
CA ALA A 286 -18.95 13.15 2.91
C ALA A 286 -19.45 12.00 3.80
N ALA A 287 -18.53 11.13 4.27
CA ALA A 287 -18.84 9.87 4.95
C ALA A 287 -19.15 10.02 6.44
N ASP A 288 -19.84 9.00 6.98
CA ASP A 288 -20.11 8.81 8.41
C ASP A 288 -19.30 7.64 8.98
N ALA A 289 -18.92 6.66 8.15
CA ALA A 289 -18.02 5.58 8.50
C ALA A 289 -17.24 5.10 7.27
N TYR A 290 -16.01 4.62 7.48
CA TYR A 290 -15.27 3.85 6.49
C TYR A 290 -15.51 2.36 6.70
N VAL A 291 -15.83 1.62 5.64
CA VAL A 291 -16.10 0.18 5.70
C VAL A 291 -15.34 -0.53 4.57
N GLY A 292 -14.30 -1.25 4.94
CA GLY A 292 -13.45 -1.98 3.98
C GLY A 292 -13.01 -3.33 4.55
N PRO A 293 -13.91 -4.35 4.58
CA PRO A 293 -13.60 -5.68 5.07
C PRO A 293 -12.78 -6.47 4.04
N SER A 294 -11.52 -6.06 3.82
CA SER A 294 -10.66 -6.64 2.79
C SER A 294 -10.45 -8.14 2.99
N LEU A 295 -10.57 -8.91 1.90
CA LEU A 295 -10.27 -10.35 1.88
C LEU A 295 -8.78 -10.61 2.10
N GLU A 296 -7.93 -9.77 1.50
CA GLU A 296 -6.48 -9.86 1.61
C GLU A 296 -5.86 -8.50 1.28
N ASP A 297 -5.10 -7.92 2.21
CA ASP A 297 -4.34 -6.69 1.94
C ASP A 297 -3.06 -6.64 2.78
N ALA A 298 -1.96 -6.23 2.17
CA ALA A 298 -0.69 -6.09 2.88
C ALA A 298 -0.70 -4.90 3.86
N PHE A 299 -1.27 -3.78 3.44
CA PHE A 299 -1.56 -2.59 4.24
C PHE A 299 -2.36 -1.60 3.39
N ALA A 300 -3.68 -1.64 3.51
CA ALA A 300 -4.52 -0.64 2.86
C ALA A 300 -4.35 0.72 3.53
N GLN A 301 -4.15 1.76 2.73
CA GLN A 301 -4.00 3.13 3.20
C GLN A 301 -5.35 3.77 3.61
N PRO A 302 -6.47 3.52 2.91
CA PRO A 302 -7.74 4.19 3.17
C PRO A 302 -8.29 4.06 4.60
N PRO A 303 -8.20 2.91 5.30
CA PRO A 303 -8.58 2.84 6.72
C PRO A 303 -7.81 3.82 7.60
N ALA A 304 -6.50 3.95 7.39
CA ALA A 304 -5.65 4.85 8.17
C ALA A 304 -5.96 6.34 7.85
N GLU A 305 -6.25 6.68 6.60
CA GLU A 305 -6.69 8.02 6.19
C GLU A 305 -8.07 8.36 6.78
N ALA A 306 -8.99 7.38 6.83
CA ALA A 306 -10.28 7.51 7.51
C ALA A 306 -10.13 7.77 9.01
N MET A 307 -9.27 6.99 9.69
CA MET A 307 -8.90 7.22 11.09
C MET A 307 -8.40 8.65 11.32
N ALA A 308 -7.43 9.09 10.52
CA ALA A 308 -6.89 10.44 10.61
C ALA A 308 -7.95 11.51 10.41
N SER A 309 -8.92 11.26 9.55
CA SER A 309 -10.07 12.16 9.32
C SER A 309 -11.12 12.11 10.44
N GLY A 310 -10.92 11.31 11.48
CA GLY A 310 -11.86 11.15 12.59
C GLY A 310 -13.12 10.37 12.23
N LEU A 311 -13.04 9.48 11.24
CA LEU A 311 -14.11 8.54 10.93
C LEU A 311 -13.94 7.24 11.72
N PRO A 312 -15.04 6.65 12.22
CA PRO A 312 -15.01 5.27 12.66
C PRO A 312 -14.70 4.36 11.46
N VAL A 313 -13.86 3.35 11.71
CA VAL A 313 -13.37 2.43 10.68
C VAL A 313 -13.82 1.01 11.01
N ILE A 314 -14.40 0.34 10.01
CA ILE A 314 -14.59 -1.11 10.03
C ILE A 314 -13.68 -1.72 8.96
N THR A 315 -12.79 -2.62 9.37
CA THR A 315 -11.90 -3.37 8.47
C THR A 315 -11.80 -4.82 8.92
N SER A 316 -11.09 -5.67 8.18
CA SER A 316 -10.86 -7.06 8.54
C SER A 316 -9.44 -7.28 9.09
N ARG A 317 -9.26 -8.38 9.84
CA ARG A 317 -7.95 -8.87 10.29
C ARG A 317 -7.01 -9.20 9.13
N ASN A 318 -7.56 -9.52 7.97
CA ASN A 318 -6.81 -9.84 6.75
C ASN A 318 -6.18 -8.62 6.06
N ASN A 319 -6.50 -7.41 6.55
CA ASN A 319 -5.82 -6.18 6.16
C ASN A 319 -4.70 -5.85 7.15
N GLY A 320 -3.44 -5.78 6.68
CA GLY A 320 -2.33 -5.35 7.54
C GLY A 320 -2.51 -3.96 8.16
N GLY A 321 -3.37 -3.12 7.58
CA GLY A 321 -3.78 -1.85 8.20
C GLY A 321 -4.60 -2.00 9.49
N ALA A 322 -5.19 -3.17 9.75
CA ALA A 322 -5.86 -3.45 11.02
C ALA A 322 -4.90 -3.50 12.23
N GLU A 323 -3.60 -3.66 11.96
CA GLU A 323 -2.58 -3.72 13.03
C GLU A 323 -2.41 -2.41 13.81
N ILE A 324 -2.82 -1.30 13.23
CA ILE A 324 -2.80 0.01 13.91
C ILE A 324 -4.10 0.32 14.65
N ILE A 325 -5.08 -0.59 14.62
CA ILE A 325 -6.41 -0.44 15.20
C ILE A 325 -6.54 -1.31 16.45
N SER A 326 -7.04 -0.72 17.52
CA SER A 326 -7.46 -1.40 18.74
C SER A 326 -8.97 -1.63 18.69
N HIS A 327 -9.37 -2.88 18.43
CA HIS A 327 -10.78 -3.25 18.27
C HIS A 327 -11.66 -2.72 19.42
N GLY A 328 -12.74 -2.06 19.06
CA GLY A 328 -13.71 -1.49 20.01
C GLY A 328 -13.31 -0.17 20.66
N SER A 329 -12.05 0.28 20.46
CA SER A 329 -11.51 1.51 21.05
C SER A 329 -11.32 2.62 20.03
N ASP A 330 -10.73 2.30 18.88
CA ASP A 330 -10.42 3.27 17.80
C ASP A 330 -10.75 2.72 16.40
N GLY A 331 -11.48 1.61 16.33
CA GLY A 331 -12.01 0.99 15.14
C GLY A 331 -12.63 -0.38 15.44
N LEU A 332 -13.26 -0.96 14.44
CA LEU A 332 -13.89 -2.28 14.52
C LEU A 332 -13.20 -3.23 13.53
N ILE A 333 -12.80 -4.41 14.03
CA ILE A 333 -12.08 -5.41 13.24
C ILE A 333 -12.96 -6.64 13.11
N LEU A 334 -13.21 -7.09 11.88
CA LEU A 334 -13.81 -8.37 11.56
C LEU A 334 -12.72 -9.44 11.56
N GLU A 335 -12.94 -10.55 12.26
CA GLU A 335 -12.03 -11.70 12.20
C GLU A 335 -12.14 -12.41 10.86
N ASP A 336 -13.37 -12.58 10.35
CA ASP A 336 -13.65 -13.09 9.01
C ASP A 336 -14.25 -11.96 8.14
N PRO A 337 -13.59 -11.57 7.02
CA PRO A 337 -14.09 -10.54 6.12
C PRO A 337 -15.42 -10.90 5.41
N GLU A 338 -15.81 -12.17 5.43
CA GLU A 338 -17.05 -12.67 4.85
C GLU A 338 -18.17 -12.89 5.91
N ASP A 339 -17.90 -12.55 7.17
CA ASP A 339 -18.94 -12.53 8.22
C ASP A 339 -19.85 -11.30 8.09
N VAL A 340 -20.82 -11.43 7.18
CA VAL A 340 -21.78 -10.36 6.86
C VAL A 340 -22.70 -10.00 8.04
N ARG A 341 -22.94 -10.94 8.99
CA ARG A 341 -23.79 -10.69 10.16
C ARG A 341 -23.08 -9.77 11.16
N THR A 342 -21.87 -10.12 11.55
CA THR A 342 -21.07 -9.25 12.44
C THR A 342 -20.81 -7.89 11.79
N LEU A 343 -20.59 -7.85 10.47
CA LEU A 343 -20.46 -6.59 9.75
C LEU A 343 -21.74 -5.74 9.81
N ALA A 344 -22.92 -6.37 9.64
CA ALA A 344 -24.21 -5.68 9.77
C ALA A 344 -24.43 -5.16 11.20
N GLU A 345 -24.08 -5.94 12.23
CA GLU A 345 -24.16 -5.52 13.64
C GLU A 345 -23.26 -4.29 13.91
N TYR A 346 -22.03 -4.27 13.37
CA TYR A 346 -21.14 -3.13 13.51
C TYR A 346 -21.68 -1.89 12.81
N ILE A 347 -22.19 -2.03 11.58
CA ILE A 347 -22.80 -0.92 10.83
C ILE A 347 -24.03 -0.41 11.60
N HIS A 348 -24.91 -1.30 12.07
CA HIS A 348 -26.11 -0.94 12.84
C HIS A 348 -25.75 -0.16 14.10
N ARG A 349 -24.74 -0.63 14.85
CA ARG A 349 -24.30 0.07 16.05
C ARG A 349 -23.77 1.47 15.74
N LEU A 350 -22.99 1.64 14.66
CA LEU A 350 -22.51 2.97 14.23
C LEU A 350 -23.66 3.87 13.77
N LEU A 351 -24.70 3.30 13.19
CA LEU A 351 -25.88 4.03 12.72
C LEU A 351 -26.72 4.56 13.88
N GLU A 352 -26.98 3.72 14.87
CA GLU A 352 -27.93 4.00 15.97
C GLU A 352 -27.27 4.70 17.17
N ASP A 353 -26.01 4.42 17.47
CA ASP A 353 -25.31 4.96 18.63
C ASP A 353 -24.32 6.09 18.18
N ALA A 354 -24.82 7.33 18.22
CA ALA A 354 -24.04 8.51 17.82
C ALA A 354 -22.86 8.76 18.76
N ASP A 355 -23.01 8.52 20.06
CA ASP A 355 -21.95 8.75 21.04
C ASP A 355 -20.82 7.73 20.84
N PHE A 356 -21.16 6.45 20.65
CA PHE A 356 -20.18 5.44 20.31
C PHE A 356 -19.44 5.77 19.00
N ARG A 357 -20.18 6.14 17.95
CA ARG A 357 -19.63 6.53 16.66
C ARG A 357 -18.65 7.70 16.77
N CYS A 358 -19.05 8.76 17.46
CA CYS A 358 -18.21 9.95 17.67
C CYS A 358 -16.97 9.63 18.51
N GLY A 359 -17.15 8.88 19.60
CA GLY A 359 -16.05 8.44 20.47
C GLY A 359 -15.02 7.59 19.73
N LEU A 360 -15.50 6.63 18.92
CA LEU A 360 -14.62 5.76 18.11
C LEU A 360 -13.83 6.57 17.07
N GLY A 361 -14.48 7.52 16.39
CA GLY A 361 -13.82 8.40 15.41
C GLY A 361 -12.79 9.33 16.05
N ALA A 362 -13.10 9.91 17.20
CA ALA A 362 -12.16 10.76 17.94
C ALA A 362 -10.92 9.98 18.38
N SER A 363 -11.11 8.77 18.93
CA SER A 363 -10.01 7.88 19.32
C SER A 363 -9.17 7.45 18.13
N ALA A 364 -9.82 7.16 16.99
CA ALA A 364 -9.15 6.84 15.72
C ALA A 364 -8.21 7.97 15.27
N ALA A 365 -8.69 9.23 15.32
CA ALA A 365 -7.89 10.40 14.95
C ALA A 365 -6.65 10.56 15.85
N LEU A 366 -6.78 10.32 17.16
CA LEU A 366 -5.65 10.37 18.09
C LEU A 366 -4.62 9.27 17.80
N THR A 367 -5.07 8.06 17.53
CA THR A 367 -4.18 6.94 17.17
C THR A 367 -3.44 7.22 15.86
N ALA A 368 -4.12 7.77 14.86
CA ALA A 368 -3.55 8.08 13.54
C ALA A 368 -2.40 9.10 13.59
N GLN A 369 -2.37 9.99 14.58
CA GLN A 369 -1.28 10.98 14.75
C GLN A 369 0.11 10.36 14.93
N LYS A 370 0.18 9.09 15.34
CA LYS A 370 1.45 8.37 15.50
C LYS A 370 2.06 7.92 14.17
N PHE A 371 1.27 7.89 13.09
CA PHE A 371 1.64 7.34 11.80
C PHE A 371 1.82 8.44 10.76
N THR A 372 2.84 9.29 10.90
CA THR A 372 3.14 10.38 9.96
C THR A 372 4.18 9.94 8.93
N TRP A 373 4.26 10.66 7.81
CA TRP A 373 5.33 10.45 6.84
C TRP A 373 6.70 10.83 7.41
N GLU A 374 6.76 11.73 8.38
CA GLU A 374 7.97 12.10 9.10
C GLU A 374 8.50 10.93 9.93
N ASN A 375 7.62 10.26 10.68
CA ASN A 375 7.98 9.06 11.44
C ASN A 375 8.42 7.92 10.51
N ASN A 376 7.67 7.69 9.41
CA ASN A 376 8.02 6.70 8.39
C ASN A 376 9.42 6.98 7.79
N ALA A 377 9.71 8.23 7.42
CA ALA A 377 11.02 8.61 6.89
C ALA A 377 12.14 8.43 7.92
N GLY A 378 11.89 8.72 9.20
CA GLY A 378 12.84 8.47 10.29
C GLY A 378 13.19 6.99 10.45
N GLU A 379 12.20 6.11 10.37
CA GLU A 379 12.42 4.66 10.41
C GLU A 379 13.14 4.14 9.15
N MET A 380 12.81 4.67 7.98
CA MET A 380 13.52 4.35 6.74
C MET A 380 14.97 4.83 6.77
N LYS A 381 15.24 6.00 7.37
CA LYS A 381 16.60 6.46 7.62
C LYS A 381 17.38 5.47 8.50
N ALA A 382 16.78 4.99 9.58
CA ALA A 382 17.41 3.99 10.44
C ALA A 382 17.71 2.68 9.69
N LEU A 383 16.84 2.27 8.75
CA LEU A 383 17.09 1.13 7.87
C LEU A 383 18.28 1.38 6.94
N PHE A 384 18.39 2.57 6.35
CA PHE A 384 19.52 2.92 5.47
C PHE A 384 20.85 2.95 6.22
N GLU A 385 20.86 3.46 7.45
CA GLU A 385 22.06 3.44 8.30
C GLU A 385 22.50 2.01 8.64
N LEU A 386 21.57 1.11 8.95
CA LEU A 386 21.87 -0.31 9.15
C LEU A 386 22.48 -0.94 7.89
N ALA A 387 21.91 -0.67 6.72
CA ALA A 387 22.43 -1.18 5.45
C ALA A 387 23.83 -0.66 5.15
N ARG A 388 24.10 0.61 5.46
CA ARG A 388 25.40 1.24 5.30
C ARG A 388 26.47 0.59 6.16
N LEU A 389 26.15 0.33 7.45
CA LEU A 389 27.06 -0.34 8.38
C LEU A 389 27.37 -1.78 7.96
N SER A 390 26.35 -2.53 7.53
CA SER A 390 26.51 -3.91 7.01
C SER A 390 27.38 -3.95 5.76
N GLY A 391 27.16 -3.04 4.81
CA GLY A 391 27.97 -2.92 3.61
C GLY A 391 29.43 -2.51 3.86
N SER A 392 29.68 -1.71 4.90
CA SER A 392 31.03 -1.32 5.30
C SER A 392 31.82 -2.48 5.91
N ARG A 393 31.18 -3.31 6.74
CA ARG A 393 31.78 -4.53 7.32
C ARG A 393 32.18 -5.52 6.23
N GLN A 394 31.31 -5.82 5.27
CA GLN A 394 31.61 -6.71 4.17
C GLN A 394 32.78 -6.25 3.32
N ARG A 395 32.90 -4.94 3.08
CA ARG A 395 34.04 -4.38 2.33
C ARG A 395 35.37 -4.47 3.13
N ALA A 396 35.32 -4.37 4.44
CA ALA A 396 36.48 -4.53 5.33
C ALA A 396 36.97 -5.99 5.32
N ASP A 397 36.06 -6.96 5.46
CA ASP A 397 36.35 -8.39 5.47
C ASP A 397 36.97 -8.87 4.14
N HIS A 398 36.44 -8.37 3.01
CA HIS A 398 37.03 -8.65 1.68
C HIS A 398 38.42 -8.05 1.47
N ARG A 399 38.77 -6.94 2.14
CA ARG A 399 40.11 -6.35 2.08
C ARG A 399 41.15 -7.10 2.91
N VAL A 400 40.70 -7.68 4.04
CA VAL A 400 41.58 -8.46 4.93
C VAL A 400 41.83 -9.87 4.39
N GLY A 401 40.87 -10.44 3.66
CA GLY A 401 40.96 -11.79 3.08
C GLY A 401 41.64 -11.89 1.70
N ALA A 402 42.12 -10.77 1.11
CA ALA A 402 42.84 -10.81 -0.14
C ALA A 402 44.28 -11.27 0.11
N PRO A 403 44.74 -12.45 -0.42
CA PRO A 403 46.12 -12.85 -0.25
C PRO A 403 47.04 -11.82 -0.90
N SER A 404 48.05 -11.35 -0.15
CA SER A 404 49.08 -10.49 -0.68
C SER A 404 49.78 -11.23 -1.82
N LYS A 405 49.53 -10.80 -3.05
CA LYS A 405 50.35 -11.26 -4.17
C LYS A 405 51.76 -10.73 -3.94
N LYS A 406 52.66 -11.62 -3.47
CA LYS A 406 54.09 -11.46 -3.59
C LYS A 406 54.50 -11.83 -4.99
#